data_573266a499cc03e19dd669f09c90971a
#
_entry.id   573266a499cc03e19dd669f09c90971a
#
_cell.length_a   1.000
_cell.length_b   1.000
_cell.length_c   1.000
_cell.angle_alpha   90.00
_cell.angle_beta   90.00
_cell.angle_gamma   90.00
#
_symmetry.space_group_name_H-M   'P 1'
#
loop_
_entity.id
_entity.type
_entity.pdbx_description
1 polymer ?
#
loop_
_entity_poly.entity_id
_entity_poly.type
_entity_poly.pdbx_seq_one_letter_code
_entity_poly.pdbx_strand_id
1 'polypeptide(L)'
;IFHQAGCDWTMPSRPGWDNSDMCMFTGDYEMMGRIKRAHFELAQKLRVKRIVMGECGHAFRSVYDQGNRWLGWKDSPVPVVHAIEFYWELINEGKIKITHQYEDPVTIHDPCNTVRGRGLADKLRDVVHFLCANVVEMTPNREHNFCCSAGGGIINCGPPFKSVRMEGNRVKADQLRNTGVHTVVAPCHNCHGGLEDIIKHHKLGMHTKFIGDLIYELMEK
;
A
#
# COMPACT_ATOMS: atom_id res chain seq x y z
N ILE A 1 4.32 -10.72 -11.67
CA ILE A 1 4.72 -9.42 -12.24
C ILE A 1 6.24 -9.36 -12.39
N PHE A 2 7.02 -9.35 -11.31
CA PHE A 2 8.48 -9.12 -11.37
C PHE A 2 9.24 -10.16 -12.20
N HIS A 3 8.83 -11.42 -12.13
CA HIS A 3 9.40 -12.48 -12.97
C HIS A 3 9.12 -12.23 -14.45
N GLN A 4 7.89 -11.89 -14.81
CA GLN A 4 7.51 -11.59 -16.20
C GLN A 4 8.17 -10.30 -16.72
N ALA A 5 8.38 -9.30 -15.84
CA ALA A 5 9.12 -8.09 -16.15
C ALA A 5 10.65 -8.29 -16.27
N GLY A 6 11.15 -9.52 -16.16
CA GLY A 6 12.58 -9.84 -16.25
C GLY A 6 13.41 -9.27 -15.10
N CYS A 7 12.80 -8.97 -13.96
CA CYS A 7 13.52 -8.50 -12.79
C CYS A 7 14.33 -9.63 -12.16
N ASP A 8 15.57 -9.32 -11.80
CA ASP A 8 16.36 -10.17 -10.90
C ASP A 8 15.94 -9.86 -9.46
N TRP A 9 15.12 -10.72 -8.87
CA TRP A 9 14.56 -10.52 -7.54
C TRP A 9 14.73 -11.73 -6.65
N THR A 10 14.76 -11.50 -5.36
CA THR A 10 14.86 -12.55 -4.35
C THR A 10 14.09 -12.18 -3.09
N MET A 11 13.80 -13.19 -2.28
CA MET A 11 13.24 -13.04 -0.93
C MET A 11 14.11 -13.82 0.05
N PRO A 12 14.32 -13.29 1.28
CA PRO A 12 15.03 -14.03 2.31
C PRO A 12 14.27 -15.30 2.72
N SER A 13 15.00 -16.39 2.90
CA SER A 13 14.45 -17.66 3.43
C SER A 13 14.55 -17.78 4.97
N ARG A 14 15.21 -16.82 5.63
CA ARG A 14 15.31 -16.77 7.10
C ARG A 14 14.12 -16.01 7.70
N PRO A 15 13.59 -16.43 8.86
CA PRO A 15 12.53 -15.68 9.55
C PRO A 15 13.05 -14.36 10.13
N GLY A 16 12.11 -13.46 10.49
CA GLY A 16 12.38 -12.24 11.27
C GLY A 16 12.55 -10.96 10.46
N TRP A 17 12.39 -11.02 9.12
CA TRP A 17 12.39 -9.84 8.25
C TRP A 17 10.98 -9.41 7.80
N ASP A 18 10.04 -10.32 7.87
CA ASP A 18 8.68 -10.21 7.32
C ASP A 18 7.71 -9.41 8.20
N ASN A 19 8.04 -9.21 9.48
CA ASN A 19 7.23 -8.43 10.42
C ASN A 19 7.62 -6.94 10.40
N SER A 20 7.64 -6.34 9.24
CA SER A 20 8.24 -5.02 9.02
C SER A 20 7.58 -3.87 9.78
N ASP A 21 6.34 -3.99 10.23
CA ASP A 21 5.62 -2.99 11.01
C ASP A 21 5.17 -3.46 12.40
N MET A 22 5.53 -4.68 12.80
CA MET A 22 5.25 -5.21 14.14
C MET A 22 5.86 -4.29 15.20
N CYS A 23 5.16 -4.12 16.31
CA CYS A 23 5.52 -3.26 17.45
C CYS A 23 5.54 -1.74 17.17
N MET A 24 5.38 -1.29 15.92
CA MET A 24 5.40 0.14 15.59
C MET A 24 4.33 0.95 16.35
N PHE A 25 3.15 0.36 16.53
CA PHE A 25 2.02 1.03 17.18
C PHE A 25 1.89 0.72 18.68
N THR A 26 2.66 -0.24 19.18
CA THR A 26 2.72 -0.55 20.62
C THR A 26 3.79 0.26 21.35
N GLY A 27 4.66 0.95 20.59
CA GLY A 27 5.75 1.75 21.16
C GLY A 27 6.98 0.95 21.58
N ASP A 28 7.06 -0.33 21.23
CA ASP A 28 8.25 -1.16 21.46
C ASP A 28 9.31 -0.86 20.40
N TYR A 29 10.01 0.25 20.57
CA TYR A 29 11.02 0.72 19.63
C TYR A 29 12.29 -0.12 19.64
N GLU A 30 12.60 -0.81 20.75
CA GLU A 30 13.73 -1.73 20.80
C GLU A 30 13.48 -2.93 19.89
N MET A 31 12.32 -3.57 20.01
CA MET A 31 11.93 -4.68 19.14
C MET A 31 11.87 -4.23 17.68
N MET A 32 11.31 -3.05 17.40
CA MET A 32 11.31 -2.49 16.05
C MET A 32 12.71 -2.28 15.49
N GLY A 33 13.64 -1.76 16.30
CA GLY A 33 15.05 -1.61 15.92
C GLY A 33 15.69 -2.95 15.57
N ARG A 34 15.43 -3.99 16.35
CA ARG A 34 15.92 -5.36 16.09
C ARG A 34 15.40 -5.91 14.76
N ILE A 35 14.10 -5.79 14.49
CA ILE A 35 13.48 -6.23 13.23
C ILE A 35 14.09 -5.46 12.06
N LYS A 36 14.25 -4.13 12.16
CA LYS A 36 14.85 -3.32 11.09
C LYS A 36 16.30 -3.68 10.82
N ARG A 37 17.09 -3.91 11.84
CA ARG A 37 18.47 -4.36 11.69
C ARG A 37 18.53 -5.67 10.91
N ALA A 38 17.73 -6.67 11.32
CA ALA A 38 17.67 -7.95 10.61
C ALA A 38 17.25 -7.79 9.12
N HIS A 39 16.29 -6.91 8.84
CA HIS A 39 15.83 -6.61 7.50
C HIS A 39 16.97 -6.08 6.61
N PHE A 40 17.70 -5.06 7.07
CA PHE A 40 18.80 -4.47 6.31
C PHE A 40 20.03 -5.37 6.23
N GLU A 41 20.37 -6.09 7.29
CA GLU A 41 21.46 -7.07 7.28
C GLU A 41 21.21 -8.18 6.24
N LEU A 42 19.98 -8.67 6.14
CA LEU A 42 19.60 -9.64 5.11
C LEU A 42 19.68 -9.06 3.70
N ALA A 43 19.19 -7.83 3.51
CA ALA A 43 19.29 -7.15 2.22
C ALA A 43 20.75 -6.98 1.76
N GLN A 44 21.64 -6.57 2.68
CA GLN A 44 23.07 -6.45 2.40
C GLN A 44 23.72 -7.82 2.12
N LYS A 45 23.37 -8.84 2.90
CA LYS A 45 23.87 -10.22 2.70
C LYS A 45 23.48 -10.78 1.33
N LEU A 46 22.24 -10.51 0.90
CA LEU A 46 21.73 -10.89 -0.42
C LEU A 46 22.28 -9.99 -1.54
N ARG A 47 23.01 -8.93 -1.21
CA ARG A 47 23.58 -7.95 -2.15
C ARG A 47 22.55 -7.33 -3.08
N VAL A 48 21.33 -7.13 -2.58
CA VAL A 48 20.27 -6.50 -3.37
C VAL A 48 20.56 -5.01 -3.57
N LYS A 49 20.19 -4.48 -4.72
CA LYS A 49 20.37 -3.06 -5.05
C LYS A 49 19.38 -2.16 -4.34
N ARG A 50 18.20 -2.68 -4.02
CA ARG A 50 17.12 -1.98 -3.30
C ARG A 50 16.14 -2.97 -2.66
N ILE A 51 15.38 -2.49 -1.72
CA ILE A 51 14.26 -3.19 -1.10
C ILE A 51 12.98 -2.63 -1.70
N VAL A 52 12.15 -3.47 -2.31
CA VAL A 52 10.81 -3.08 -2.80
C VAL A 52 9.79 -3.47 -1.74
N MET A 53 9.17 -2.46 -1.13
CA MET A 53 8.07 -2.67 -0.19
C MET A 53 6.77 -2.85 -0.96
N GLY A 54 6.01 -3.89 -0.64
CA GLY A 54 4.71 -4.16 -1.25
C GLY A 54 3.67 -3.07 -0.98
N GLU A 55 2.45 -3.28 -1.45
CA GLU A 55 1.33 -2.35 -1.25
C GLU A 55 0.87 -2.35 0.22
N CYS A 56 1.73 -1.84 1.08
CA CYS A 56 1.47 -1.65 2.51
C CYS A 56 2.14 -0.37 3.03
N GLY A 57 1.33 0.66 3.28
CA GLY A 57 1.83 1.94 3.75
C GLY A 57 2.48 1.88 5.13
N HIS A 58 2.04 0.99 6.03
CA HIS A 58 2.66 0.81 7.35
C HIS A 58 4.05 0.21 7.24
N ALA A 59 4.19 -0.90 6.50
CA ALA A 59 5.48 -1.53 6.28
C ALA A 59 6.46 -0.57 5.58
N PHE A 60 5.99 0.15 4.56
CA PHE A 60 6.80 1.16 3.88
C PHE A 60 7.27 2.26 4.84
N ARG A 61 6.36 2.88 5.60
CA ARG A 61 6.71 3.87 6.62
C ARG A 61 7.73 3.34 7.62
N SER A 62 7.53 2.11 8.07
CA SER A 62 8.38 1.47 9.05
C SER A 62 9.81 1.26 8.54
N VAL A 63 9.98 0.76 7.30
CA VAL A 63 11.30 0.45 6.74
C VAL A 63 11.96 1.70 6.15
N TYR A 64 11.22 2.51 5.39
CA TYR A 64 11.76 3.67 4.69
C TYR A 64 12.19 4.80 5.63
N ASP A 65 11.41 5.11 6.65
CA ASP A 65 11.58 6.30 7.49
C ASP A 65 11.94 5.95 8.94
N GLN A 66 11.05 5.23 9.63
CA GLN A 66 11.18 5.10 11.07
C GLN A 66 12.29 4.14 11.47
N GLY A 67 12.60 3.14 10.63
CA GLY A 67 13.68 2.20 10.90
C GLY A 67 15.01 2.88 11.15
N ASN A 68 15.35 3.89 10.35
CA ASN A 68 16.59 4.65 10.53
C ASN A 68 16.62 5.37 11.89
N ARG A 69 15.50 5.99 12.29
CA ARG A 69 15.40 6.69 13.58
C ARG A 69 15.59 5.74 14.75
N TRP A 70 14.96 4.57 14.71
CA TRP A 70 15.10 3.58 15.80
C TRP A 70 16.49 2.96 15.89
N LEU A 71 17.22 2.92 14.77
CA LEU A 71 18.59 2.42 14.72
C LEU A 71 19.63 3.51 14.91
N GLY A 72 19.23 4.78 14.99
CA GLY A 72 20.14 5.91 15.05
C GLY A 72 20.95 6.11 13.77
N TRP A 73 20.44 5.64 12.63
CA TRP A 73 21.09 5.77 11.32
C TRP A 73 20.64 7.05 10.62
N LYS A 74 21.58 7.69 9.95
CA LYS A 74 21.28 8.85 9.10
C LYS A 74 20.52 8.42 7.84
N ASP A 75 21.02 7.38 7.19
CA ASP A 75 20.50 6.87 5.93
C ASP A 75 20.33 5.34 5.97
N SER A 76 19.43 4.82 5.15
CA SER A 76 19.28 3.37 4.97
C SER A 76 20.51 2.81 4.22
N PRO A 77 21.07 1.69 4.66
CA PRO A 77 22.22 1.07 3.99
C PRO A 77 21.88 0.49 2.62
N VAL A 78 20.59 0.27 2.35
CA VAL A 78 20.06 -0.17 1.05
C VAL A 78 18.84 0.69 0.74
N PRO A 79 18.72 1.27 -0.47
CA PRO A 79 17.56 2.06 -0.86
C PRO A 79 16.24 1.29 -0.70
N VAL A 80 15.21 1.98 -0.23
CA VAL A 80 13.86 1.42 -0.05
C VAL A 80 12.89 2.18 -0.95
N VAL A 81 12.11 1.46 -1.75
CA VAL A 81 11.09 2.03 -2.64
C VAL A 81 9.72 1.39 -2.39
N HIS A 82 8.66 2.11 -2.64
CA HIS A 82 7.31 1.56 -2.60
C HIS A 82 6.97 0.84 -3.92
N ALA A 83 6.11 -0.18 -3.87
CA ALA A 83 5.69 -0.91 -5.06
C ALA A 83 5.12 0.02 -6.16
N ILE A 84 4.36 1.07 -5.79
CA ILE A 84 3.83 2.06 -6.74
C ILE A 84 4.96 2.70 -7.57
N GLU A 85 6.06 3.12 -6.93
CA GLU A 85 7.20 3.74 -7.59
C GLU A 85 7.89 2.74 -8.51
N PHE A 86 8.02 1.50 -8.03
CA PHE A 86 8.69 0.44 -8.79
C PHE A 86 7.83 -0.04 -9.98
N TYR A 87 6.52 -0.17 -9.82
CA TYR A 87 5.63 -0.47 -10.94
C TYR A 87 5.71 0.60 -12.03
N TRP A 88 5.69 1.87 -11.64
CA TRP A 88 5.81 2.98 -12.60
C TRP A 88 7.15 2.99 -13.34
N GLU A 89 8.24 2.69 -12.63
CA GLU A 89 9.57 2.52 -13.24
C GLU A 89 9.53 1.41 -14.31
N LEU A 90 9.04 0.22 -13.94
CA LEU A 90 8.98 -0.93 -14.87
C LEU A 90 8.06 -0.68 -16.08
N ILE A 91 6.97 0.04 -15.90
CA ILE A 91 6.08 0.47 -16.99
C ILE A 91 6.84 1.41 -17.94
N ASN A 92 7.49 2.44 -17.42
CA ASN A 92 8.24 3.41 -18.23
C ASN A 92 9.45 2.80 -18.94
N GLU A 93 10.06 1.78 -18.35
CA GLU A 93 11.16 1.03 -18.99
C GLU A 93 10.65 0.00 -20.02
N GLY A 94 9.33 -0.13 -20.21
CA GLY A 94 8.72 -1.10 -21.10
C GLY A 94 8.86 -2.56 -20.66
N LYS A 95 9.22 -2.79 -19.39
CA LYS A 95 9.34 -4.13 -18.80
C LYS A 95 7.98 -4.70 -18.39
N ILE A 96 7.04 -3.85 -18.03
CA ILE A 96 5.64 -4.19 -17.88
C ILE A 96 4.91 -3.63 -19.09
N LYS A 97 4.42 -4.51 -19.93
CA LYS A 97 3.64 -4.16 -21.13
C LYS A 97 2.17 -4.39 -20.83
N ILE A 98 1.39 -3.33 -20.83
CA ILE A 98 -0.06 -3.36 -20.65
C ILE A 98 -0.70 -3.52 -22.02
N THR A 99 -1.57 -4.52 -22.19
CA THR A 99 -2.20 -4.87 -23.48
C THR A 99 -3.48 -4.09 -23.73
N HIS A 100 -4.19 -3.71 -22.66
CA HIS A 100 -5.43 -2.93 -22.70
C HIS A 100 -5.64 -2.27 -21.33
N GLN A 101 -6.52 -1.27 -21.27
CA GLN A 101 -6.89 -0.64 -20.01
C GLN A 101 -8.07 -1.38 -19.36
N TYR A 102 -8.18 -1.25 -18.06
CA TYR A 102 -9.36 -1.67 -17.30
C TYR A 102 -10.52 -0.71 -17.61
N GLU A 103 -11.61 -1.23 -18.18
CA GLU A 103 -12.68 -0.43 -18.76
C GLU A 103 -13.70 0.06 -17.72
N ASP A 104 -13.97 -0.74 -16.68
CA ASP A 104 -14.94 -0.34 -15.66
C ASP A 104 -14.43 0.87 -14.86
N PRO A 105 -15.30 1.83 -14.53
CA PRO A 105 -14.90 2.99 -13.75
C PRO A 105 -14.37 2.61 -12.37
N VAL A 106 -13.24 3.20 -12.00
CA VAL A 106 -12.60 2.99 -10.68
C VAL A 106 -12.52 4.29 -9.90
N THR A 107 -12.42 4.17 -8.57
CA THR A 107 -12.02 5.28 -7.71
C THR A 107 -10.74 4.94 -6.97
N ILE A 108 -9.99 5.97 -6.54
CA ILE A 108 -8.71 5.79 -5.85
C ILE A 108 -8.89 6.08 -4.37
N HIS A 109 -8.51 5.12 -3.51
CA HIS A 109 -8.30 5.40 -2.10
C HIS A 109 -6.84 5.77 -1.85
N ASP A 110 -6.61 6.94 -1.28
CA ASP A 110 -5.28 7.44 -0.92
C ASP A 110 -4.84 6.94 0.46
N PRO A 111 -3.92 5.98 0.57
CA PRO A 111 -3.49 5.48 1.87
C PRO A 111 -2.66 6.53 2.62
N CYS A 112 -2.97 6.74 3.90
CA CYS A 112 -2.37 7.82 4.69
C CYS A 112 -0.83 7.74 4.80
N ASN A 113 -0.27 6.56 4.93
CA ASN A 113 1.18 6.39 5.10
C ASN A 113 1.99 6.52 3.80
N THR A 114 1.38 6.33 2.64
CA THR A 114 2.02 6.50 1.32
C THR A 114 1.72 7.88 0.74
N VAL A 115 0.47 8.29 0.71
CA VAL A 115 0.07 9.57 0.12
C VAL A 115 0.36 10.73 1.06
N ARG A 116 -0.33 10.82 2.20
CA ARG A 116 -0.15 11.94 3.15
C ARG A 116 1.23 11.96 3.78
N GLY A 117 1.76 10.80 4.14
CA GLY A 117 3.04 10.69 4.82
C GLY A 117 4.27 10.76 3.91
N ARG A 118 4.12 10.49 2.59
CA ARG A 118 5.26 10.33 1.67
C ARG A 118 5.07 11.01 0.32
N GLY A 119 3.98 11.70 0.09
CA GLY A 119 3.76 12.50 -1.11
C GLY A 119 3.56 11.68 -2.40
N LEU A 120 3.17 10.40 -2.30
CA LEU A 120 3.01 9.54 -3.47
C LEU A 120 1.65 9.71 -4.19
N ALA A 121 0.92 10.80 -3.94
CA ALA A 121 -0.41 11.03 -4.53
C ALA A 121 -0.38 11.07 -6.05
N ASP A 122 0.57 11.83 -6.63
CA ASP A 122 0.67 11.99 -8.07
C ASP A 122 1.18 10.71 -8.74
N LYS A 123 2.18 10.07 -8.14
CA LYS A 123 2.68 8.79 -8.62
C LYS A 123 1.61 7.70 -8.64
N LEU A 124 0.75 7.68 -7.64
CA LEU A 124 -0.40 6.79 -7.60
C LEU A 124 -1.35 7.05 -8.77
N ARG A 125 -1.61 8.32 -9.09
CA ARG A 125 -2.46 8.70 -10.23
C ARG A 125 -1.82 8.34 -11.55
N ASP A 126 -0.52 8.62 -11.73
CA ASP A 126 0.21 8.23 -12.94
C ASP A 126 -0.02 6.74 -13.27
N VAL A 127 0.15 5.87 -12.26
CA VAL A 127 -0.04 4.43 -12.45
C VAL A 127 -1.50 4.08 -12.73
N VAL A 128 -2.45 4.60 -11.92
CA VAL A 128 -3.86 4.22 -12.06
C VAL A 128 -4.45 4.74 -13.38
N HIS A 129 -4.16 5.98 -13.79
CA HIS A 129 -4.62 6.51 -15.09
C HIS A 129 -3.98 5.81 -16.28
N PHE A 130 -2.80 5.24 -16.13
CA PHE A 130 -2.21 4.40 -17.17
C PHE A 130 -2.93 3.06 -17.29
N LEU A 131 -3.34 2.48 -16.16
CA LEU A 131 -4.00 1.16 -16.12
C LEU A 131 -5.50 1.19 -16.39
N CYS A 132 -6.20 2.28 -16.06
CA CYS A 132 -7.66 2.37 -16.07
C CYS A 132 -8.14 3.48 -17.01
N ALA A 133 -9.12 3.16 -17.86
CA ALA A 133 -9.71 4.11 -18.81
C ALA A 133 -10.52 5.21 -18.11
N ASN A 134 -11.21 4.85 -17.02
CA ASN A 134 -12.15 5.74 -16.35
C ASN A 134 -11.82 5.82 -14.83
N VAL A 135 -11.36 6.99 -14.38
CA VAL A 135 -11.05 7.24 -12.98
C VAL A 135 -11.93 8.34 -12.42
N VAL A 136 -12.68 8.04 -11.37
CA VAL A 136 -13.55 8.97 -10.65
C VAL A 136 -12.93 9.29 -9.30
N GLU A 137 -12.47 10.50 -9.10
CA GLU A 137 -11.84 10.92 -7.86
C GLU A 137 -12.84 11.02 -6.70
N MET A 138 -12.42 10.59 -5.52
CA MET A 138 -13.15 10.87 -4.29
C MET A 138 -13.02 12.36 -3.91
N THR A 139 -13.98 12.88 -3.17
CA THR A 139 -13.91 14.24 -2.59
C THR A 139 -14.13 14.17 -1.08
N PRO A 140 -13.18 14.64 -0.25
CA PRO A 140 -11.82 15.06 -0.58
C PRO A 140 -10.91 13.91 -0.99
N ASN A 141 -9.77 14.20 -1.63
CA ASN A 141 -8.80 13.19 -2.06
C ASN A 141 -7.37 13.57 -1.65
N ARG A 142 -6.38 12.80 -2.11
CA ARG A 142 -4.95 13.00 -1.85
C ARG A 142 -4.66 13.05 -0.34
N GLU A 143 -3.93 14.05 0.14
CA GLU A 143 -3.59 14.26 1.55
C GLU A 143 -4.81 14.54 2.44
N HIS A 144 -5.92 15.01 1.87
CA HIS A 144 -7.17 15.30 2.58
C HIS A 144 -8.14 14.09 2.61
N ASN A 145 -7.79 12.98 1.98
CA ASN A 145 -8.65 11.80 1.93
C ASN A 145 -9.02 11.28 3.33
N PHE A 146 -10.25 10.78 3.46
CA PHE A 146 -10.69 10.16 4.71
C PHE A 146 -10.05 8.79 4.92
N CYS A 147 -9.71 8.48 6.17
CA CYS A 147 -9.03 7.26 6.55
C CYS A 147 -9.93 6.02 6.33
N CYS A 148 -9.32 4.89 5.96
CA CYS A 148 -9.98 3.58 5.96
C CYS A 148 -10.23 3.01 7.37
N SER A 149 -9.70 3.66 8.41
CA SER A 149 -9.71 3.29 9.83
C SER A 149 -9.24 1.86 10.16
N ALA A 150 -8.36 1.30 9.34
CA ALA A 150 -7.77 -0.03 9.60
C ALA A 150 -6.37 0.02 10.20
N GLY A 151 -5.77 1.22 10.27
CA GLY A 151 -4.41 1.41 10.72
C GLY A 151 -4.22 1.24 12.23
N GLY A 152 -2.94 1.18 12.65
CA GLY A 152 -2.59 1.09 14.07
C GLY A 152 -2.96 -0.22 14.76
N GLY A 153 -3.22 -1.29 13.98
CA GLY A 153 -3.64 -2.59 14.53
C GLY A 153 -5.13 -2.69 14.89
N ILE A 154 -5.89 -1.58 14.82
CA ILE A 154 -7.30 -1.56 15.26
C ILE A 154 -8.19 -2.51 14.44
N ILE A 155 -7.82 -2.83 13.20
CA ILE A 155 -8.58 -3.80 12.39
C ILE A 155 -8.63 -5.19 13.04
N ASN A 156 -7.60 -5.54 13.83
CA ASN A 156 -7.51 -6.82 14.53
C ASN A 156 -8.15 -6.80 15.92
N CYS A 157 -8.60 -5.63 16.38
CA CYS A 157 -9.34 -5.50 17.63
C CYS A 157 -10.80 -5.90 17.39
N GLY A 158 -11.29 -6.89 18.15
CA GLY A 158 -12.66 -7.36 18.06
C GLY A 158 -13.69 -6.34 18.56
N PRO A 159 -14.95 -6.77 18.80
CA PRO A 159 -15.95 -5.96 19.47
C PRO A 159 -15.43 -5.48 20.85
N PRO A 160 -15.71 -4.25 21.28
CA PRO A 160 -16.59 -3.23 20.66
C PRO A 160 -15.90 -2.34 19.63
N PHE A 161 -14.58 -2.45 19.42
CA PHE A 161 -13.82 -1.54 18.55
C PHE A 161 -14.32 -1.54 17.11
N LYS A 162 -14.78 -2.69 16.61
CA LYS A 162 -15.31 -2.78 15.23
C LYS A 162 -16.56 -1.92 15.04
N SER A 163 -17.50 -1.91 16.01
CA SER A 163 -18.71 -1.10 15.90
C SER A 163 -18.40 0.39 15.92
N VAL A 164 -17.53 0.84 16.85
CA VAL A 164 -17.09 2.23 16.92
C VAL A 164 -16.38 2.65 15.61
N ARG A 165 -15.54 1.78 15.07
CA ARG A 165 -14.85 2.01 13.82
C ARG A 165 -15.81 2.16 12.64
N MET A 166 -16.85 1.33 12.56
CA MET A 166 -17.85 1.39 11.50
C MET A 166 -18.74 2.64 11.58
N GLU A 167 -19.15 3.04 12.78
CA GLU A 167 -19.89 4.29 12.96
C GLU A 167 -19.04 5.53 12.60
N GLY A 168 -17.79 5.57 13.06
CA GLY A 168 -16.86 6.67 12.72
C GLY A 168 -16.52 6.74 11.23
N ASN A 169 -16.67 5.63 10.49
CA ASN A 169 -16.38 5.55 9.06
C ASN A 169 -17.57 5.87 8.15
N ARG A 170 -18.67 6.35 8.67
CA ARG A 170 -19.79 6.81 7.84
C ARG A 170 -19.33 7.84 6.80
N VAL A 171 -18.46 8.78 7.19
CA VAL A 171 -17.90 9.78 6.26
C VAL A 171 -17.14 9.16 5.09
N LYS A 172 -16.41 8.05 5.33
CA LYS A 172 -15.71 7.32 4.27
C LYS A 172 -16.69 6.53 3.40
N ALA A 173 -17.71 5.93 4.00
CA ALA A 173 -18.76 5.24 3.27
C ALA A 173 -19.51 6.19 2.33
N ASP A 174 -19.84 7.40 2.79
CA ASP A 174 -20.50 8.42 1.96
C ASP A 174 -19.57 8.92 0.85
N GLN A 175 -18.27 9.10 1.15
CA GLN A 175 -17.28 9.46 0.15
C GLN A 175 -17.20 8.41 -0.97
N LEU A 176 -17.18 7.12 -0.63
CA LEU A 176 -17.20 6.01 -1.60
C LEU A 176 -18.51 6.01 -2.41
N ARG A 177 -19.64 6.08 -1.74
CA ARG A 177 -20.98 6.08 -2.39
C ARG A 177 -21.12 7.20 -3.40
N ASN A 178 -20.61 8.38 -3.08
CA ASN A 178 -20.73 9.57 -3.93
C ASN A 178 -19.91 9.47 -5.24
N THR A 179 -19.00 8.52 -5.36
CA THR A 179 -18.30 8.30 -6.63
C THR A 179 -19.16 7.59 -7.68
N GLY A 180 -20.16 6.83 -7.25
CA GLY A 180 -21.03 6.07 -8.14
C GLY A 180 -20.37 4.87 -8.83
N VAL A 181 -19.11 4.54 -8.48
CA VAL A 181 -18.38 3.41 -9.09
C VAL A 181 -18.41 2.16 -8.19
N HIS A 182 -18.03 1.01 -8.74
CA HIS A 182 -18.05 -0.27 -8.02
C HIS A 182 -16.64 -0.76 -7.61
N THR A 183 -15.60 -0.21 -8.20
CA THR A 183 -14.21 -0.65 -7.95
C THR A 183 -13.40 0.43 -7.25
N VAL A 184 -12.75 0.07 -6.13
CA VAL A 184 -11.85 0.95 -5.38
C VAL A 184 -10.42 0.43 -5.50
N VAL A 185 -9.55 1.19 -6.12
CA VAL A 185 -8.11 0.90 -6.17
C VAL A 185 -7.46 1.43 -4.90
N ALA A 186 -6.85 0.54 -4.12
CA ALA A 186 -6.25 0.89 -2.82
C ALA A 186 -4.89 0.20 -2.64
N PRO A 187 -3.77 0.89 -2.87
CA PRO A 187 -2.43 0.32 -2.77
C PRO A 187 -1.95 0.20 -1.31
N CYS A 188 -2.75 -0.45 -0.48
CA CYS A 188 -2.42 -0.70 0.92
C CYS A 188 -3.24 -1.85 1.48
N HIS A 189 -2.56 -2.94 1.89
CA HIS A 189 -3.19 -4.13 2.43
C HIS A 189 -4.15 -3.85 3.60
N ASN A 190 -3.74 -3.01 4.57
CA ASN A 190 -4.63 -2.64 5.68
C ASN A 190 -5.85 -1.84 5.19
N CYS A 191 -5.68 -1.01 4.15
CA CYS A 191 -6.81 -0.27 3.60
C CYS A 191 -7.80 -1.19 2.90
N HIS A 192 -7.35 -2.27 2.24
CA HIS A 192 -8.26 -3.29 1.70
C HIS A 192 -9.20 -3.81 2.76
N GLY A 193 -8.68 -4.40 3.84
CA GLY A 193 -9.51 -4.94 4.92
C GLY A 193 -10.42 -3.88 5.54
N GLY A 194 -9.92 -2.65 5.73
CA GLY A 194 -10.73 -1.54 6.25
C GLY A 194 -11.87 -1.12 5.33
N LEU A 195 -11.58 -1.02 4.04
CA LEU A 195 -12.58 -0.66 3.01
C LEU A 195 -13.60 -1.80 2.81
N GLU A 196 -13.17 -3.05 2.82
CA GLU A 196 -14.09 -4.20 2.76
C GLU A 196 -15.06 -4.23 3.93
N ASP A 197 -14.58 -3.96 5.15
CA ASP A 197 -15.44 -3.81 6.32
C ASP A 197 -16.46 -2.69 6.13
N ILE A 198 -16.04 -1.52 5.62
CA ILE A 198 -16.92 -0.37 5.33
C ILE A 198 -17.94 -0.72 4.25
N ILE A 199 -17.47 -1.28 3.14
CA ILE A 199 -18.30 -1.67 1.99
C ILE A 199 -19.39 -2.65 2.43
N LYS A 200 -19.02 -3.67 3.18
CA LYS A 200 -19.94 -4.68 3.69
C LYS A 200 -20.92 -4.10 4.69
N HIS A 201 -20.44 -3.33 5.68
CA HIS A 201 -21.28 -2.77 6.74
C HIS A 201 -22.32 -1.79 6.19
N HIS A 202 -21.89 -0.91 5.29
CA HIS A 202 -22.75 0.12 4.68
C HIS A 202 -23.43 -0.33 3.37
N LYS A 203 -23.29 -1.60 2.99
CA LYS A 203 -23.90 -2.22 1.80
C LYS A 203 -23.68 -1.43 0.51
N LEU A 204 -22.43 -1.07 0.23
CA LEU A 204 -22.11 -0.18 -0.89
C LEU A 204 -22.08 -0.89 -2.25
N GLY A 205 -22.04 -2.23 -2.29
CA GLY A 205 -21.97 -2.99 -3.55
C GLY A 205 -20.66 -2.79 -4.32
N MET A 206 -19.60 -2.42 -3.63
CA MET A 206 -18.28 -2.17 -4.19
C MET A 206 -17.31 -3.32 -3.86
N HIS A 207 -16.15 -3.32 -4.52
CA HIS A 207 -15.02 -4.20 -4.18
C HIS A 207 -13.69 -3.44 -4.29
N THR A 208 -12.64 -3.98 -3.68
CA THR A 208 -11.31 -3.39 -3.68
C THR A 208 -10.37 -4.13 -4.64
N LYS A 209 -9.43 -3.40 -5.26
CA LYS A 209 -8.33 -3.98 -6.04
C LYS A 209 -6.99 -3.37 -5.61
N PHE A 210 -5.93 -4.19 -5.60
CA PHE A 210 -4.56 -3.70 -5.57
C PHE A 210 -4.13 -3.21 -6.96
N ILE A 211 -3.12 -2.36 -7.01
CA ILE A 211 -2.47 -2.00 -8.28
C ILE A 211 -1.83 -3.24 -8.90
N GLY A 212 -1.20 -4.09 -8.08
CA GLY A 212 -0.62 -5.34 -8.54
C GLY A 212 -1.63 -6.27 -9.20
N ASP A 213 -2.88 -6.33 -8.69
CA ASP A 213 -3.94 -7.11 -9.33
C ASP A 213 -4.26 -6.58 -10.73
N LEU A 214 -4.43 -5.26 -10.85
CA LEU A 214 -4.68 -4.61 -12.14
C LEU A 214 -3.54 -4.86 -13.13
N ILE A 215 -2.29 -4.67 -12.71
CA ILE A 215 -1.13 -4.94 -13.56
C ILE A 215 -1.13 -6.40 -14.02
N TYR A 216 -1.34 -7.35 -13.11
CA TYR A 216 -1.34 -8.77 -13.44
C TYR A 216 -2.48 -9.18 -14.40
N GLU A 217 -3.65 -8.56 -14.27
CA GLU A 217 -4.78 -8.79 -15.16
C GLU A 217 -4.54 -8.23 -16.57
N LEU A 218 -3.90 -7.06 -16.67
CA LEU A 218 -3.79 -6.26 -17.89
C LEU A 218 -2.47 -6.45 -18.66
N MET A 219 -1.44 -7.02 -18.01
CA MET A 219 -0.13 -7.18 -18.64
C MET A 219 -0.08 -8.36 -19.63
N GLU A 220 0.80 -8.25 -20.62
CA GLU A 220 1.19 -9.36 -21.50
C GLU A 220 1.74 -10.53 -20.67
N LYS A 221 1.26 -11.75 -20.96
CA LYS A 221 1.64 -12.98 -20.22
C LYS A 221 2.64 -13.81 -20.98
#